data_191ae8a876009f60bfa97ccab85f3cd9
#
_entry.id   191ae8a876009f60bfa97ccab85f3cd9
#
_cell.length_a   1.000
_cell.length_b   1.000
_cell.length_c   1.000
_cell.angle_alpha   90.00
_cell.angle_beta   90.00
_cell.angle_gamma   90.00
#
_symmetry.space_group_name_H-M   'P 1'
#
loop_
_entity.id
_entity.type
_entity.pdbx_description
1 polymer ?
#
loop_
_entity_poly.entity_id
_entity_poly.type
_entity_poly.pdbx_seq_one_letter_code
_entity_poly.pdbx_strand_id
1 'polypeptide(L)'
;MPPRDYIIHPSEYDLEHVIADIHEIRRWNMQRFEMEQLTAIVHEDQSRGLCVGYKDITRDEFWVRGHFPVMPLMPGVMLCEAAAQLSSYYT
;
A
#
# COMPACT_ATOMS: atom_id res chain seq x y z
N MET A 1 -17.99 20.81 -7.32
CA MET A 1 -17.36 19.82 -6.41
C MET A 1 -16.32 20.53 -5.57
N PRO A 2 -16.41 20.44 -4.26
CA PRO A 2 -15.40 21.09 -3.45
C PRO A 2 -14.02 20.48 -3.71
N PRO A 3 -12.94 21.26 -3.58
CA PRO A 3 -11.60 20.72 -3.73
C PRO A 3 -11.36 19.63 -2.69
N ARG A 4 -10.62 18.60 -3.09
CA ARG A 4 -10.25 17.53 -2.17
C ARG A 4 -9.07 17.99 -1.31
N ASP A 5 -9.20 17.78 -0.01
CA ASP A 5 -8.08 17.96 0.88
C ASP A 5 -7.26 16.68 0.90
N TYR A 6 -6.00 16.77 0.56
CA TYR A 6 -5.08 15.64 0.66
C TYR A 6 -4.62 15.46 2.10
N ILE A 7 -4.50 14.23 2.54
CA ILE A 7 -3.78 13.91 3.78
C ILE A 7 -2.32 14.33 3.60
N ILE A 8 -1.76 14.04 2.42
CA ILE A 8 -0.46 14.51 1.99
C ILE A 8 -0.56 14.83 0.49
N HIS A 9 0.01 15.98 0.07
CA HIS A 9 -0.04 16.36 -1.33
C HIS A 9 0.92 15.47 -2.14
N PRO A 10 0.52 15.04 -3.37
CA PRO A 10 1.39 14.17 -4.19
C PRO A 10 2.77 14.74 -4.51
N SER A 11 2.95 16.06 -4.44
CA SER A 11 4.26 16.68 -4.64
C SER A 11 5.24 16.44 -3.50
N GLU A 12 4.76 15.96 -2.35
CA GLU A 12 5.59 15.78 -1.16
C GLU A 12 6.25 14.39 -1.10
N TYR A 13 5.87 13.47 -1.98
CA TYR A 13 6.47 12.13 -2.01
C TYR A 13 6.79 11.72 -3.44
N ASP A 14 7.72 10.79 -3.58
CA ASP A 14 8.19 10.26 -4.86
C ASP A 14 8.13 8.74 -4.80
N LEU A 15 7.32 8.13 -5.66
CA LEU A 15 7.17 6.67 -5.69
C LEU A 15 8.47 5.95 -6.06
N GLU A 16 9.40 6.64 -6.68
CA GLU A 16 10.71 6.06 -7.01
C GLU A 16 11.71 6.17 -5.86
N HIS A 17 11.40 6.98 -4.86
CA HIS A 17 12.26 7.14 -3.68
C HIS A 17 11.86 6.14 -2.59
N VAL A 18 12.30 4.90 -2.72
CA VAL A 18 11.95 3.82 -1.80
C VAL A 18 12.77 3.95 -0.52
N ILE A 19 12.09 4.13 0.61
CA ILE A 19 12.74 4.15 1.93
C ILE A 19 12.67 2.79 2.63
N ALA A 20 11.70 1.95 2.24
CA ALA A 20 11.62 0.57 2.73
C ALA A 20 11.06 -0.31 1.62
N ASP A 21 11.84 -1.29 1.20
CA ASP A 21 11.40 -2.29 0.24
C ASP A 21 10.68 -3.44 0.96
N ILE A 22 10.28 -4.47 0.21
CA ILE A 22 9.57 -5.60 0.80
C ILE A 22 10.40 -6.32 1.86
N HIS A 23 11.71 -6.37 1.70
CA HIS A 23 12.57 -7.03 2.69
C HIS A 23 12.58 -6.30 4.02
N GLU A 24 12.60 -4.96 3.98
CA GLU A 24 12.51 -4.15 5.19
C GLU A 24 11.11 -4.23 5.82
N ILE A 25 10.06 -4.19 4.98
CA ILE A 25 8.69 -4.33 5.47
C ILE A 25 8.51 -5.67 6.19
N ARG A 26 9.07 -6.75 5.67
CA ARG A 26 8.99 -8.08 6.28
C ARG A 26 9.64 -8.17 7.66
N ARG A 27 10.55 -7.26 7.96
CA ARG A 27 11.18 -7.23 9.31
C ARG A 27 10.17 -6.86 10.39
N TRP A 28 9.13 -6.11 10.02
CA TRP A 28 8.16 -5.58 10.97
C TRP A 28 6.78 -6.19 10.82
N ASN A 29 6.44 -6.64 9.61
CA ASN A 29 5.14 -7.24 9.31
C ASN A 29 5.29 -8.74 9.13
N MET A 30 4.29 -9.49 9.62
CA MET A 30 4.32 -10.94 9.59
C MET A 30 3.65 -11.56 8.37
N GLN A 31 2.89 -10.79 7.60
CA GLN A 31 2.22 -11.29 6.39
C GLN A 31 3.25 -11.79 5.37
N ARG A 32 2.89 -12.85 4.66
CA ARG A 32 3.74 -13.46 3.64
C ARG A 32 2.92 -13.90 2.43
N PHE A 33 3.60 -14.14 1.34
CA PHE A 33 3.03 -14.68 0.11
C PHE A 33 1.88 -13.79 -0.39
N GLU A 34 0.76 -14.36 -0.79
CA GLU A 34 -0.39 -13.64 -1.35
C GLU A 34 -1.02 -12.64 -0.38
N MET A 35 -0.72 -12.73 0.91
CA MET A 35 -1.22 -11.76 1.89
C MET A 35 -0.38 -10.48 1.94
N GLU A 36 0.79 -10.45 1.36
CA GLU A 36 1.59 -9.22 1.31
C GLU A 36 0.97 -8.24 0.33
N GLN A 37 0.59 -7.06 0.83
CA GLN A 37 -0.14 -6.08 0.04
C GLN A 37 0.58 -4.75 -0.11
N LEU A 38 1.83 -4.65 0.34
CA LEU A 38 2.65 -3.46 0.15
C LEU A 38 3.84 -3.78 -0.74
N THR A 39 4.07 -2.94 -1.74
CA THR A 39 5.26 -3.03 -2.58
C THR A 39 6.44 -2.31 -1.92
N ALA A 40 6.21 -1.07 -1.46
CA ALA A 40 7.27 -0.26 -0.87
C ALA A 40 6.69 0.87 -0.02
N ILE A 41 7.51 1.38 0.88
CA ILE A 41 7.25 2.61 1.62
C ILE A 41 8.12 3.70 1.00
N VAL A 42 7.55 4.86 0.71
CA VAL A 42 8.25 5.92 -0.02
C VAL A 42 8.35 7.24 0.75
N HIS A 43 7.61 7.39 1.85
CA HIS A 43 7.64 8.62 2.62
C HIS A 43 7.23 8.37 4.06
N GLU A 44 7.94 8.98 4.99
CA GLU A 44 7.57 9.01 6.40
C GLU A 44 7.82 10.42 6.95
N ASP A 45 6.87 10.91 7.73
CA ASP A 45 6.99 12.18 8.42
C ASP A 45 6.44 12.02 9.83
N GLN A 46 7.34 11.80 10.77
CA GLN A 46 6.95 11.51 12.14
C GLN A 46 6.35 12.73 12.85
N SER A 47 6.77 13.94 12.49
CA SER A 47 6.23 15.16 13.07
C SER A 47 4.76 15.37 12.74
N ARG A 48 4.32 14.90 11.58
CA ARG A 48 2.94 14.98 11.11
C ARG A 48 2.19 13.67 11.31
N GLY A 49 2.86 12.60 11.72
CA GLY A 49 2.26 11.28 11.86
C GLY A 49 1.83 10.69 10.52
N LEU A 50 2.63 10.87 9.47
CA LEU A 50 2.29 10.43 8.11
C LEU A 50 3.24 9.37 7.60
N CYS A 51 2.68 8.43 6.82
CA CYS A 51 3.45 7.42 6.13
C CYS A 51 2.77 7.13 4.78
N VAL A 52 3.56 7.03 3.73
CA VAL A 52 3.05 6.73 2.39
C VAL A 52 3.73 5.48 1.87
N GLY A 53 2.91 4.51 1.50
CA GLY A 53 3.35 3.32 0.78
C GLY A 53 2.54 3.16 -0.48
N TYR A 54 2.92 2.20 -1.31
CA TYR A 54 2.15 1.87 -2.49
C TYR A 54 2.16 0.38 -2.76
N LYS A 55 1.22 -0.05 -3.58
CA LYS A 55 1.14 -1.41 -4.09
C LYS A 55 1.05 -1.37 -5.61
N ASP A 56 1.95 -2.12 -6.25
CA ASP A 56 1.82 -2.44 -7.68
C ASP A 56 0.80 -3.56 -7.84
N ILE A 57 -0.33 -3.25 -8.47
CA ILE A 57 -1.38 -4.24 -8.71
C ILE A 57 -1.08 -4.92 -10.04
N THR A 58 -0.95 -6.24 -10.03
CA THR A 58 -0.60 -7.03 -11.21
C THR A 58 -1.72 -7.98 -11.60
N ARG A 59 -1.57 -8.60 -12.77
CA ARG A 59 -2.53 -9.62 -13.24
C ARG A 59 -2.38 -10.94 -12.51
N ASP A 60 -1.31 -11.10 -11.72
CA ASP A 60 -1.03 -12.33 -10.97
C ASP A 60 -1.62 -12.31 -9.56
N GLU A 61 -2.39 -11.27 -9.22
CA GLU A 61 -3.03 -11.19 -7.92
C GLU A 61 -4.03 -12.32 -7.73
N PHE A 62 -4.14 -12.84 -6.51
CA PHE A 62 -4.96 -14.02 -6.26
C PHE A 62 -6.45 -13.82 -6.56
N TRP A 63 -6.94 -12.58 -6.52
CA TRP A 63 -8.36 -12.30 -6.76
C TRP A 63 -8.72 -12.19 -8.25
N VAL A 64 -7.74 -12.06 -9.15
CA VAL A 64 -7.99 -11.73 -10.56
C VAL A 64 -8.89 -12.74 -11.23
N ARG A 65 -8.73 -14.02 -10.91
CA ARG A 65 -9.50 -15.10 -11.51
C ARG A 65 -10.97 -15.07 -11.13
N GLY A 66 -11.29 -14.62 -9.93
CA GLY A 66 -12.62 -14.71 -9.37
C GLY A 66 -13.34 -13.41 -9.05
N HIS A 67 -12.61 -12.31 -8.95
CA HIS A 67 -13.21 -11.03 -8.50
C HIS A 67 -12.86 -9.89 -9.47
N PHE A 68 -13.41 -9.81 -10.66
CA PHE A 68 -14.37 -10.75 -11.25
C PHE A 68 -13.79 -11.31 -12.55
N PRO A 69 -14.24 -12.47 -13.05
CA PRO A 69 -13.57 -13.15 -14.18
C PRO A 69 -13.35 -12.31 -15.44
N VAL A 70 -14.29 -11.43 -15.79
CA VAL A 70 -14.21 -10.59 -17.01
C VAL A 70 -13.66 -9.21 -16.67
N MET A 71 -13.80 -8.76 -15.44
CA MET A 71 -13.36 -7.43 -15.00
C MET A 71 -12.72 -7.53 -13.62
N PRO A 72 -11.41 -7.83 -13.57
CA PRO A 72 -10.71 -7.96 -12.29
C PRO A 72 -10.68 -6.63 -11.54
N LEU A 73 -11.09 -6.68 -10.28
CA LEU A 73 -11.05 -5.54 -9.37
C LEU A 73 -10.44 -6.00 -8.04
N MET A 74 -9.58 -5.18 -7.47
CA MET A 74 -9.05 -5.47 -6.13
C MET A 74 -10.20 -5.43 -5.12
N PRO A 75 -10.43 -6.52 -4.36
CA PRO A 75 -11.48 -6.52 -3.34
C PRO A 75 -11.27 -5.41 -2.31
N GLY A 76 -12.36 -4.76 -1.90
CA GLY A 76 -12.28 -3.68 -0.90
C GLY A 76 -11.63 -4.12 0.40
N VAL A 77 -11.88 -5.37 0.81
CA VAL A 77 -11.25 -5.92 2.02
C VAL A 77 -9.73 -6.00 1.90
N MET A 78 -9.20 -6.17 0.69
CA MET A 78 -7.75 -6.20 0.47
C MET A 78 -7.16 -4.79 0.50
N LEU A 79 -7.92 -3.77 0.13
CA LEU A 79 -7.51 -2.38 0.34
C LEU A 79 -7.37 -2.08 1.83
N CYS A 80 -8.32 -2.57 2.64
CA CYS A 80 -8.23 -2.44 4.09
C CYS A 80 -7.03 -3.20 4.66
N GLU A 81 -6.74 -4.37 4.11
CA GLU A 81 -5.56 -5.15 4.53
C GLU A 81 -4.27 -4.41 4.20
N ALA A 82 -4.17 -3.80 3.01
CA ALA A 82 -3.01 -3.00 2.65
C ALA A 82 -2.82 -1.82 3.61
N ALA A 83 -3.91 -1.13 3.95
CA ALA A 83 -3.87 -0.02 4.91
C ALA A 83 -3.43 -0.50 6.30
N ALA A 84 -3.91 -1.66 6.72
CA ALA A 84 -3.52 -2.25 8.01
C ALA A 84 -2.03 -2.61 8.03
N GLN A 85 -1.51 -3.13 6.93
CA GLN A 85 -0.08 -3.46 6.81
C GLN A 85 0.79 -2.19 6.84
N LEU A 86 0.34 -1.12 6.20
CA LEU A 86 1.03 0.17 6.26
C LEU A 86 1.06 0.70 7.69
N SER A 87 -0.07 0.63 8.38
CA SER A 87 -0.16 1.05 9.78
C SER A 87 0.73 0.20 10.68
N SER A 88 0.74 -1.11 10.48
CA SER A 88 1.57 -2.03 11.25
C SER A 88 3.06 -1.74 11.06
N TYR A 89 3.48 -1.47 9.83
CA TYR A 89 4.87 -1.09 9.54
C TYR A 89 5.24 0.22 10.25
N TYR A 90 4.35 1.22 10.17
CA TYR A 90 4.63 2.55 10.68
C TYR A 90 4.72 2.61 12.21
N THR A 91 3.96 1.79 12.89
CA THR A 91 3.98 1.74 14.35
C THR A 91 5.03 0.76 14.88
#